data_aff68bf860b8901bcb2f08eb0ccf9f60
#
_entry.id   aff68bf860b8901bcb2f08eb0ccf9f60
#
_cell.length_a   1.000
_cell.length_b   1.000
_cell.length_c   1.000
_cell.angle_alpha   90.00
_cell.angle_beta   90.00
_cell.angle_gamma   90.00
#
_symmetry.space_group_name_H-M   'P 1'
#
loop_
_entity.id
_entity.type
_entity.pdbx_description
1 polymer ?
#
loop_
_entity_poly.entity_id
_entity_poly.type
_entity_poly.pdbx_seq_one_letter_code
_entity_poly.pdbx_strand_id
1 'polypeptide(L)'
;IELDLYFERFINPFRSNPPDFDIDFSWTDRDDITRYIFDRFGRKRTALLATYATYKRDAVTRELGKVFGLPAGEIDRLQSGHKPHPTDKAGNWVVMYSELLHKLPSHLSIHSSGIIISQEDITTYTATSIPPKGYPTTQFSMQEAEDIGLYKFDILSQRGLGKIKD
;
A
#
# COMPACT_ATOMS: atom_id res chain seq x y z
N ILE A 1 -31.34 7.80 -11.79
CA ILE A 1 -32.61 8.44 -12.10
C ILE A 1 -33.39 7.57 -13.08
N GLU A 2 -32.91 7.26 -14.29
CA GLU A 2 -33.58 6.34 -15.23
C GLU A 2 -33.60 4.87 -14.77
N LEU A 3 -32.68 4.47 -13.88
CA LEU A 3 -32.54 3.09 -13.42
C LEU A 3 -33.06 2.87 -11.98
N ASP A 4 -33.66 3.90 -11.35
CA ASP A 4 -34.21 3.85 -9.98
C ASP A 4 -33.25 3.21 -8.95
N LEU A 5 -31.97 3.60 -9.01
CA LEU A 5 -30.95 3.07 -8.13
C LEU A 5 -30.94 3.82 -6.79
N TYR A 6 -30.74 3.10 -5.72
CA TYR A 6 -30.61 3.62 -4.34
C TYR A 6 -29.31 4.42 -4.19
N PHE A 7 -29.38 5.71 -4.51
CA PHE A 7 -28.21 6.60 -4.49
C PHE A 7 -27.77 6.93 -3.06
N GLU A 8 -28.71 6.97 -2.10
CA GLU A 8 -28.47 7.24 -0.69
C GLU A 8 -27.57 6.21 -0.01
N ARG A 9 -27.39 5.03 -0.60
CA ARG A 9 -26.40 4.05 -0.14
C ARG A 9 -24.97 4.57 -0.28
N PHE A 10 -24.71 5.37 -1.29
CA PHE A 10 -23.39 5.88 -1.61
C PHE A 10 -23.15 7.28 -1.03
N ILE A 11 -24.13 8.16 -1.15
CA ILE A 11 -24.05 9.55 -0.66
C ILE A 11 -25.32 9.87 0.13
N ASN A 12 -25.17 10.25 1.39
CA ASN A 12 -26.26 10.69 2.26
C ASN A 12 -25.75 11.76 3.25
N PRO A 13 -26.66 12.55 3.88
CA PRO A 13 -26.28 13.64 4.78
C PRO A 13 -25.50 13.24 6.03
N PHE A 14 -25.50 11.95 6.37
CA PHE A 14 -24.84 11.41 7.57
C PHE A 14 -23.45 10.86 7.27
N ARG A 15 -23.04 10.82 6.02
CA ARG A 15 -21.73 10.33 5.61
C ARG A 15 -20.73 11.48 5.55
N SER A 16 -19.66 11.39 6.34
CA SER A 16 -18.59 12.42 6.39
C SER A 16 -17.65 12.37 5.19
N ASN A 17 -17.44 11.16 4.63
CA ASN A 17 -16.52 10.95 3.52
C ASN A 17 -17.25 10.41 2.28
N PRO A 18 -16.82 10.76 1.06
CA PRO A 18 -17.33 10.12 -0.15
C PRO A 18 -17.08 8.61 -0.12
N PRO A 19 -17.86 7.83 -0.87
CA PRO A 19 -17.62 6.40 -1.01
C PRO A 19 -16.30 6.12 -1.73
N ASP A 20 -15.67 4.99 -1.37
CA ASP A 20 -14.60 4.44 -2.18
C ASP A 20 -15.13 4.02 -3.56
N PHE A 21 -14.35 4.30 -4.59
CA PHE A 21 -14.64 3.88 -5.94
C PHE A 21 -13.74 2.72 -6.32
N ASP A 22 -14.28 1.52 -6.19
CA ASP A 22 -13.63 0.28 -6.60
C ASP A 22 -14.11 -0.10 -7.99
N ILE A 23 -13.21 -0.12 -8.97
CA ILE A 23 -13.53 -0.44 -10.36
C ILE A 23 -12.75 -1.68 -10.76
N ASP A 24 -13.47 -2.75 -11.06
CA ASP A 24 -12.92 -4.03 -11.45
C ASP A 24 -12.66 -4.09 -12.96
N PHE A 25 -11.43 -4.44 -13.31
CA PHE A 25 -11.01 -4.69 -14.69
C PHE A 25 -10.45 -6.11 -14.85
N SER A 26 -10.42 -6.61 -16.09
CA SER A 26 -9.63 -7.79 -16.40
C SER A 26 -8.16 -7.56 -16.02
N TRP A 27 -7.51 -8.57 -15.48
CA TRP A 27 -6.09 -8.50 -15.13
C TRP A 27 -5.19 -8.17 -16.33
N THR A 28 -5.62 -8.52 -17.55
CA THR A 28 -4.91 -8.21 -18.80
C THR A 28 -4.99 -6.74 -19.18
N ASP A 29 -6.06 -6.04 -18.77
CA ASP A 29 -6.34 -4.68 -19.23
C ASP A 29 -5.93 -3.60 -18.20
N ARG A 30 -5.61 -4.01 -16.98
CA ARG A 30 -5.34 -3.10 -15.86
C ARG A 30 -4.24 -2.07 -16.15
N ASP A 31 -3.16 -2.50 -16.78
CA ASP A 31 -2.03 -1.59 -17.07
C ASP A 31 -2.40 -0.59 -18.18
N ASP A 32 -3.22 -1.00 -19.14
CA ASP A 32 -3.75 -0.11 -20.17
C ASP A 32 -4.71 0.92 -19.59
N ILE A 33 -5.59 0.52 -18.66
CA ILE A 33 -6.46 1.43 -17.93
C ILE A 33 -5.66 2.40 -17.07
N THR A 34 -4.63 1.93 -16.38
CA THR A 34 -3.73 2.82 -15.63
C THR A 34 -3.11 3.87 -16.56
N ARG A 35 -2.58 3.46 -17.70
CA ARG A 35 -2.01 4.37 -18.72
C ARG A 35 -3.06 5.37 -19.19
N TYR A 36 -4.26 4.91 -19.55
CA TYR A 36 -5.37 5.77 -19.98
C TYR A 36 -5.71 6.85 -18.95
N ILE A 37 -5.75 6.50 -17.65
CA ILE A 37 -6.02 7.47 -16.58
C ILE A 37 -4.94 8.55 -16.54
N PHE A 38 -3.67 8.18 -16.58
CA PHE A 38 -2.55 9.13 -16.59
C PHE A 38 -2.52 10.00 -17.85
N ASP A 39 -2.89 9.47 -19.01
CA ASP A 39 -2.94 10.22 -20.27
C ASP A 39 -4.14 11.19 -20.29
N ARG A 40 -5.30 10.76 -19.75
CA ARG A 40 -6.53 11.57 -19.72
C ARG A 40 -6.45 12.73 -18.73
N PHE A 41 -5.97 12.50 -17.52
CA PHE A 41 -5.95 13.51 -16.46
C PHE A 41 -4.60 14.23 -16.32
N GLY A 42 -3.57 13.72 -16.98
CA GLY A 42 -2.23 14.27 -17.01
C GLY A 42 -1.36 13.86 -15.82
N ARG A 43 -0.08 13.58 -16.10
CA ARG A 43 0.91 13.13 -15.11
C ARG A 43 1.18 14.10 -13.97
N LYS A 44 0.86 15.37 -14.16
CA LYS A 44 1.00 16.38 -13.11
C LYS A 44 -0.09 16.30 -12.05
N ARG A 45 -1.29 15.86 -12.43
CA ARG A 45 -2.47 15.77 -11.55
C ARG A 45 -2.78 14.36 -11.07
N THR A 46 -2.06 13.37 -11.58
CA THR A 46 -2.32 11.96 -11.30
C THR A 46 -1.10 11.32 -10.68
N ALA A 47 -1.30 10.59 -9.61
CA ALA A 47 -0.26 9.81 -8.96
C ALA A 47 -0.79 8.47 -8.48
N LEU A 48 0.08 7.46 -8.44
CA LEU A 48 -0.20 6.25 -7.69
C LEU A 48 -0.16 6.58 -6.19
N LEU A 49 -1.06 6.01 -5.43
CA LEU A 49 -1.06 6.15 -3.99
C LEU A 49 0.06 5.29 -3.40
N ALA A 50 0.76 5.81 -2.41
CA ALA A 50 1.67 5.01 -1.61
C ALA A 50 0.94 4.30 -0.46
N THR A 51 1.62 3.36 0.16
CA THR A 51 1.22 2.70 1.40
C THR A 51 2.42 2.44 2.28
N TYR A 52 2.26 2.55 3.59
CA TYR A 52 3.34 2.22 4.53
C TYR A 52 3.41 0.71 4.72
N ALA A 53 4.54 0.13 4.33
CA ALA A 53 4.90 -1.20 4.76
C ALA A 53 5.42 -1.13 6.19
N THR A 54 4.86 -1.95 7.08
CA THR A 54 5.29 -2.02 8.47
C THR A 54 6.10 -3.28 8.73
N TYR A 55 6.98 -3.20 9.69
CA TYR A 55 7.76 -4.36 10.12
C TYR A 55 6.84 -5.46 10.68
N LYS A 56 6.86 -6.62 10.01
CA LYS A 56 6.25 -7.87 10.50
C LYS A 56 7.24 -8.60 11.39
N ARG A 57 6.76 -9.25 12.44
CA ARG A 57 7.62 -9.89 13.45
C ARG A 57 8.68 -10.82 12.84
N ASP A 58 8.29 -11.73 11.96
CA ASP A 58 9.21 -12.69 11.37
C ASP A 58 10.24 -12.03 10.44
N ALA A 59 9.82 -11.01 9.68
CA ALA A 59 10.72 -10.26 8.83
C ALA A 59 11.77 -9.50 9.63
N VAL A 60 11.35 -8.81 10.71
CA VAL A 60 12.26 -8.08 11.60
C VAL A 60 13.24 -9.03 12.26
N THR A 61 12.77 -10.14 12.82
CA THR A 61 13.63 -11.15 13.46
C THR A 61 14.68 -11.67 12.49
N ARG A 62 14.30 -11.90 11.22
CA ARG A 62 15.23 -12.34 10.18
C ARG A 62 16.28 -11.27 9.85
N GLU A 63 15.86 -10.02 9.62
CA GLU A 63 16.79 -8.96 9.26
C GLU A 63 17.74 -8.62 10.43
N LEU A 64 17.23 -8.53 11.65
CA LEU A 64 18.07 -8.33 12.83
C LEU A 64 19.01 -9.51 13.07
N GLY A 65 18.53 -10.75 12.89
CA GLY A 65 19.37 -11.93 13.00
C GLY A 65 20.57 -11.86 12.06
N LYS A 66 20.37 -11.43 10.81
CA LYS A 66 21.47 -11.20 9.85
C LYS A 66 22.41 -10.09 10.30
N VAL A 67 21.89 -8.96 10.80
CA VAL A 67 22.68 -7.83 11.29
C VAL A 67 23.55 -8.25 12.48
N PHE A 68 23.00 -9.05 13.40
CA PHE A 68 23.74 -9.58 14.55
C PHE A 68 24.58 -10.82 14.22
N GLY A 69 24.61 -11.27 12.97
CA GLY A 69 25.44 -12.38 12.50
C GLY A 69 25.00 -13.77 12.98
N LEU A 70 23.72 -13.95 13.29
CA LEU A 70 23.21 -15.26 13.70
C LEU A 70 23.17 -16.23 12.50
N PRO A 71 23.49 -17.52 12.72
CA PRO A 71 23.29 -18.56 11.74
C PRO A 71 21.83 -18.71 11.33
N ALA A 72 21.56 -19.10 10.08
CA ALA A 72 20.20 -19.24 9.56
C ALA A 72 19.29 -20.13 10.44
N GLY A 73 19.81 -21.26 10.92
CA GLY A 73 19.07 -22.16 11.79
C GLY A 73 18.68 -21.55 13.16
N GLU A 74 19.48 -20.62 13.68
CA GLU A 74 19.13 -19.89 14.90
C GLU A 74 18.05 -18.84 14.62
N ILE A 75 18.15 -18.15 13.50
CA ILE A 75 17.13 -17.20 13.05
C ILE A 75 15.78 -17.92 12.90
N ASP A 76 15.75 -19.08 12.23
CA ASP A 76 14.52 -19.86 12.04
C ASP A 76 13.92 -20.33 13.38
N ARG A 77 14.76 -20.69 14.35
CA ARG A 77 14.30 -21.01 15.70
C ARG A 77 13.67 -19.81 16.41
N LEU A 78 14.28 -18.64 16.32
CA LEU A 78 13.72 -17.41 16.89
C LEU A 78 12.39 -17.03 16.23
N GLN A 79 12.28 -17.14 14.90
CA GLN A 79 11.04 -16.91 14.16
C GLN A 79 9.93 -17.89 14.58
N SER A 80 10.29 -19.15 14.89
CA SER A 80 9.36 -20.16 15.41
C SER A 80 8.99 -19.96 16.90
N GLY A 81 9.43 -18.87 17.51
CA GLY A 81 9.09 -18.51 18.89
C GLY A 81 9.97 -19.16 19.97
N HIS A 82 11.07 -19.82 19.60
CA HIS A 82 12.01 -20.33 20.59
C HIS A 82 12.75 -19.16 21.23
N LYS A 83 12.91 -19.24 22.55
CA LYS A 83 13.68 -18.24 23.29
C LYS A 83 15.19 -18.55 23.17
N PRO A 84 16.02 -17.52 23.01
CA PRO A 84 17.46 -17.68 23.03
C PRO A 84 17.93 -18.12 24.46
N HIS A 85 19.09 -18.71 24.53
CA HIS A 85 19.68 -18.99 25.84
C HIS A 85 20.00 -17.70 26.60
N PRO A 86 19.85 -17.62 27.93
CA PRO A 86 20.12 -16.40 28.70
C PRO A 86 21.51 -15.78 28.49
N THR A 87 22.53 -16.61 28.20
CA THR A 87 23.88 -16.14 27.90
C THR A 87 24.09 -15.73 26.44
N ASP A 88 23.14 -16.03 25.55
CA ASP A 88 23.20 -15.62 24.16
C ASP A 88 22.79 -14.16 24.03
N LYS A 89 23.78 -13.26 24.08
CA LYS A 89 23.54 -11.79 23.96
C LYS A 89 22.93 -11.41 22.63
N ALA A 90 23.40 -11.99 21.53
CA ALA A 90 22.94 -11.63 20.18
C ALA A 90 21.48 -12.05 19.97
N GLY A 91 21.13 -13.29 20.30
CA GLY A 91 19.76 -13.77 20.23
C GLY A 91 18.80 -12.98 21.12
N ASN A 92 19.21 -12.63 22.34
CA ASN A 92 18.40 -11.81 23.24
C ASN A 92 18.19 -10.39 22.68
N TRP A 93 19.20 -9.75 22.07
CA TRP A 93 19.05 -8.47 21.41
C TRP A 93 18.13 -8.55 20.19
N VAL A 94 18.25 -9.60 19.37
CA VAL A 94 17.34 -9.81 18.22
C VAL A 94 15.89 -9.88 18.69
N VAL A 95 15.59 -10.63 19.75
CA VAL A 95 14.23 -10.73 20.28
C VAL A 95 13.75 -9.37 20.80
N MET A 96 14.55 -8.70 21.62
CA MET A 96 14.21 -7.40 22.21
C MET A 96 13.93 -6.34 21.13
N TYR A 97 14.85 -6.18 20.17
CA TYR A 97 14.67 -5.18 19.10
C TYR A 97 13.57 -5.57 18.12
N SER A 98 13.31 -6.86 17.90
CA SER A 98 12.17 -7.30 17.09
C SER A 98 10.84 -6.86 17.67
N GLU A 99 10.67 -6.90 18.98
CA GLU A 99 9.46 -6.38 19.62
C GLU A 99 9.34 -4.85 19.53
N LEU A 100 10.45 -4.14 19.70
CA LEU A 100 10.47 -2.68 19.61
C LEU A 100 10.16 -2.16 18.19
N LEU A 101 10.64 -2.85 17.16
CA LEU A 101 10.43 -2.48 15.76
C LEU A 101 9.11 -2.98 15.19
N HIS A 102 8.46 -3.95 15.85
CA HIS A 102 7.21 -4.52 15.35
C HIS A 102 6.15 -3.44 15.13
N LYS A 103 5.52 -3.46 13.95
CA LYS A 103 4.52 -2.49 13.48
C LYS A 103 5.04 -1.08 13.20
N LEU A 104 6.29 -0.75 13.46
CA LEU A 104 6.83 0.52 13.01
C LEU A 104 6.89 0.58 11.49
N PRO A 105 6.76 1.77 10.87
CA PRO A 105 6.94 1.95 9.44
C PRO A 105 8.34 1.49 9.01
N SER A 106 8.38 0.71 7.93
CA SER A 106 9.63 0.24 7.32
C SER A 106 10.00 1.07 6.09
N HIS A 107 9.10 1.14 5.15
CA HIS A 107 9.29 1.92 3.93
C HIS A 107 7.93 2.23 3.28
N LEU A 108 7.94 3.20 2.38
CA LEU A 108 6.81 3.44 1.48
C LEU A 108 6.86 2.45 0.32
N SER A 109 5.72 1.85 0.04
CA SER A 109 5.48 0.99 -1.10
C SER A 109 4.37 1.57 -1.96
N ILE A 110 4.15 1.05 -3.16
CA ILE A 110 3.02 1.46 -4.00
C ILE A 110 1.78 0.70 -3.53
N HIS A 111 0.67 1.42 -3.32
CA HIS A 111 -0.64 0.79 -3.11
C HIS A 111 -1.02 -0.07 -4.33
N SER A 112 -1.63 -1.21 -4.09
CA SER A 112 -1.87 -2.19 -5.16
C SER A 112 -2.80 -1.68 -6.27
N SER A 113 -3.76 -0.81 -5.95
CA SER A 113 -4.83 -0.35 -6.84
C SER A 113 -5.05 1.15 -6.84
N GLY A 114 -4.68 1.85 -5.78
CA GLY A 114 -5.04 3.24 -5.54
C GLY A 114 -4.37 4.22 -6.49
N ILE A 115 -5.20 5.06 -7.13
CA ILE A 115 -4.77 6.20 -7.94
C ILE A 115 -5.43 7.45 -7.38
N ILE A 116 -4.65 8.51 -7.23
CA ILE A 116 -5.13 9.85 -6.86
C ILE A 116 -5.22 10.70 -8.12
N ILE A 117 -6.33 11.44 -8.26
CA ILE A 117 -6.53 12.45 -9.30
C ILE A 117 -6.86 13.75 -8.58
N SER A 118 -6.03 14.77 -8.73
CA SER A 118 -6.18 16.08 -8.08
C SER A 118 -6.66 17.14 -9.05
N GLN A 119 -7.26 18.20 -8.53
CA GLN A 119 -7.63 19.38 -9.31
C GLN A 119 -6.41 20.23 -9.68
N GLU A 120 -5.49 20.38 -8.73
CA GLU A 120 -4.24 21.08 -8.89
C GLU A 120 -3.09 20.11 -9.21
N ASP A 121 -1.90 20.64 -9.42
CA ASP A 121 -0.69 19.84 -9.57
C ASP A 121 -0.47 19.00 -8.29
N ILE A 122 -0.23 17.70 -8.43
CA ILE A 122 -0.06 16.79 -7.28
C ILE A 122 1.09 17.23 -6.35
N THR A 123 2.07 17.93 -6.90
CA THR A 123 3.20 18.47 -6.13
C THR A 123 2.82 19.62 -5.21
N THR A 124 1.62 20.19 -5.35
CA THR A 124 1.04 21.14 -4.39
C THR A 124 0.72 20.46 -3.06
N TYR A 125 0.41 19.17 -3.09
CA TYR A 125 -0.02 18.41 -1.92
C TYR A 125 1.10 17.56 -1.34
N THR A 126 1.97 16.99 -2.17
CA THR A 126 3.04 16.07 -1.74
C THR A 126 4.20 16.05 -2.73
N ALA A 127 5.38 15.75 -2.22
CA ALA A 127 6.46 15.30 -3.09
C ALA A 127 6.08 13.97 -3.76
N THR A 128 6.62 13.71 -4.93
CA THR A 128 6.41 12.45 -5.65
C THR A 128 7.74 11.77 -5.91
N SER A 129 7.74 10.44 -5.93
CA SER A 129 8.83 9.62 -6.44
C SER A 129 8.39 8.91 -7.72
N ILE A 130 9.35 8.51 -8.55
CA ILE A 130 9.06 7.73 -9.75
C ILE A 130 9.72 6.35 -9.57
N PRO A 131 8.96 5.36 -9.07
CA PRO A 131 9.45 3.99 -8.93
C PRO A 131 9.62 3.33 -10.32
N PRO A 132 10.20 2.11 -10.39
CA PRO A 132 10.41 1.39 -11.66
C PRO A 132 9.16 1.22 -12.54
N LYS A 133 7.96 1.31 -11.95
CA LYS A 133 6.68 1.30 -12.68
C LYS A 133 6.48 2.52 -13.58
N GLY A 134 7.28 3.58 -13.43
CA GLY A 134 7.33 4.75 -14.33
C GLY A 134 6.21 5.78 -14.12
N TYR A 135 5.46 5.70 -13.03
CA TYR A 135 4.40 6.66 -12.70
C TYR A 135 4.74 7.44 -11.42
N PRO A 136 4.39 8.74 -11.34
CA PRO A 136 4.47 9.49 -10.09
C PRO A 136 3.73 8.76 -8.98
N THR A 137 4.36 8.65 -7.82
CA THR A 137 3.79 8.00 -6.63
C THR A 137 3.89 8.96 -5.46
N THR A 138 2.80 9.13 -4.71
CA THR A 138 2.74 10.01 -3.53
C THR A 138 3.70 9.55 -2.44
N GLN A 139 4.01 10.44 -1.49
CA GLN A 139 4.79 10.10 -0.29
C GLN A 139 3.93 10.06 0.97
N PHE A 140 2.64 9.84 0.80
CA PHE A 140 1.69 9.60 1.88
C PHE A 140 0.79 8.39 1.55
N SER A 141 0.13 7.84 2.55
CA SER A 141 -0.83 6.75 2.42
C SER A 141 -2.26 7.28 2.27
N MET A 142 -3.24 6.36 2.25
CA MET A 142 -4.65 6.69 2.12
C MET A 142 -5.14 7.63 3.22
N GLN A 143 -4.71 7.43 4.47
CA GLN A 143 -5.19 8.23 5.59
C GLN A 143 -4.82 9.71 5.43
N GLU A 144 -3.57 9.99 5.13
CA GLU A 144 -3.11 11.36 4.93
C GLU A 144 -3.73 11.99 3.67
N ALA A 145 -3.98 11.18 2.61
CA ALA A 145 -4.68 11.66 1.42
C ALA A 145 -6.10 12.12 1.76
N GLU A 146 -6.87 11.33 2.52
CA GLU A 146 -8.21 11.67 2.96
C GLU A 146 -8.24 12.90 3.87
N ASP A 147 -7.28 13.00 4.81
CA ASP A 147 -7.16 14.15 5.74
C ASP A 147 -6.98 15.49 5.01
N ILE A 148 -6.34 15.49 3.83
CA ILE A 148 -6.15 16.69 2.99
C ILE A 148 -7.18 16.83 1.87
N GLY A 149 -8.22 15.99 1.86
CA GLY A 149 -9.32 16.05 0.91
C GLY A 149 -9.04 15.46 -0.46
N LEU A 150 -8.03 14.60 -0.60
CA LEU A 150 -7.78 13.82 -1.80
C LEU A 150 -8.39 12.42 -1.65
N TYR A 151 -9.06 11.97 -2.70
CA TYR A 151 -9.73 10.68 -2.72
C TYR A 151 -9.07 9.73 -3.70
N LYS A 152 -9.01 8.45 -3.31
CA LYS A 152 -8.47 7.40 -4.17
C LYS A 152 -9.54 6.78 -5.05
N PHE A 153 -9.11 6.36 -6.22
CA PHE A 153 -9.84 5.48 -7.12
C PHE A 153 -9.10 4.16 -7.16
N ASP A 154 -9.75 3.08 -6.78
CA ASP A 154 -9.14 1.75 -6.79
C ASP A 154 -9.38 1.06 -8.14
N ILE A 155 -8.32 0.86 -8.89
CA ILE A 155 -8.33 0.12 -10.15
C ILE A 155 -7.93 -1.31 -9.85
N LEU A 156 -8.93 -2.14 -9.67
CA LEU A 156 -8.77 -3.53 -9.25
C LEU A 156 -8.52 -4.44 -10.46
N SER A 157 -7.89 -5.57 -10.19
CA SER A 157 -7.48 -6.54 -11.21
C SER A 157 -8.13 -7.89 -10.92
N GLN A 158 -9.07 -8.31 -11.75
CA GLN A 158 -9.83 -9.55 -11.57
C GLN A 158 -9.44 -10.61 -12.60
N ARG A 159 -8.93 -11.74 -12.11
CA ARG A 159 -8.59 -12.88 -12.98
C ARG A 159 -9.84 -13.52 -13.60
N GLY A 160 -10.95 -13.53 -12.86
CA GLY A 160 -12.23 -14.05 -13.35
C GLY A 160 -12.73 -13.30 -14.58
N LEU A 161 -12.61 -11.97 -14.59
CA LEU A 161 -12.98 -11.16 -15.76
C LEU A 161 -12.09 -11.45 -16.98
N GLY A 162 -10.81 -11.75 -16.79
CA GLY A 162 -9.92 -12.17 -17.86
C GLY A 162 -10.40 -13.45 -18.54
N LYS A 163 -10.86 -14.45 -17.76
CA LYS A 163 -11.37 -15.71 -18.30
C LYS A 163 -12.71 -15.59 -19.04
N ILE A 164 -13.48 -14.55 -18.77
CA ILE A 164 -14.75 -14.31 -19.50
C ILE A 164 -14.44 -13.67 -20.86
N LYS A 165 -13.32 -12.97 -20.97
CA LYS A 165 -12.90 -12.29 -22.19
C LYS A 165 -12.27 -13.25 -23.22
N ASP A 166 -11.65 -14.35 -22.78
CA ASP A 166 -11.06 -15.40 -23.59
C ASP A 166 -12.15 -16.37 -24.13
#